data_882953d6ce0521b45f94ed279a82f033
#
_entry.id   882953d6ce0521b45f94ed279a82f033
#
_cell.length_a   1.000
_cell.length_b   1.000
_cell.length_c   1.000
_cell.angle_alpha   90.00
_cell.angle_beta   90.00
_cell.angle_gamma   90.00
#
_symmetry.space_group_name_H-M   'P 1'
#
loop_
_entity.id
_entity.type
_entity.pdbx_description
1 polymer ?
#
loop_
_entity_poly.entity_id
_entity_poly.type
_entity_poly.pdbx_seq_one_letter_code
_entity_poly.pdbx_strand_id
1 'polypeptide(L)' 'MSPKVRALRKLQGKYMGFVRGLKPAQKSRVRAVREKQGMAAAIALASSLRQKS' A
#
# COMPACT_ATOMS: atom_id res chain seq x y z
N MET A 1 -4.61 4.11 23.66
CA MET A 1 -4.58 3.59 22.28
C MET A 1 -3.73 2.32 22.23
N SER A 2 -4.24 1.30 21.58
CA SER A 2 -3.45 0.06 21.45
C SER A 2 -2.35 0.25 20.40
N PRO A 3 -1.20 -0.42 20.59
CA PRO A 3 -0.09 -0.34 19.62
C PRO A 3 -0.49 -0.79 18.21
N LYS A 4 -1.47 -1.69 18.11
CA LYS A 4 -1.98 -2.19 16.82
C LYS A 4 -2.61 -1.09 16.00
N VAL A 5 -3.35 -0.18 16.63
CA VAL A 5 -4.01 0.92 15.93
C VAL A 5 -2.98 1.90 15.36
N ARG A 6 -1.91 2.17 16.10
CA ARG A 6 -0.83 3.03 15.62
C ARG A 6 -0.13 2.46 14.40
N ALA A 7 0.17 1.17 14.43
CA ALA A 7 0.81 0.49 13.32
C ALA A 7 -0.08 0.54 12.06
N LEU A 8 -1.38 0.29 12.21
CA LEU A 8 -2.33 0.36 11.11
C LEU A 8 -2.39 1.75 10.48
N ARG A 9 -2.39 2.81 11.30
CA ARG A 9 -2.42 4.18 10.80
C ARG A 9 -1.16 4.52 10.01
N LYS A 10 0.00 4.09 10.48
CA LYS A 10 1.26 4.27 9.76
C LYS A 10 1.24 3.56 8.42
N LEU A 11 0.75 2.33 8.39
CA LEU A 11 0.64 1.55 7.16
C LEU A 11 -0.32 2.21 6.17
N GLN A 12 -1.46 2.71 6.65
CA GLN A 12 -2.41 3.41 5.80
C GLN A 12 -1.80 4.67 5.19
N GLY A 13 -1.06 5.44 5.98
CA GLY A 13 -0.38 6.63 5.49
C GLY A 13 0.62 6.31 4.41
N LYS A 14 1.44 5.29 4.61
CA LYS A 14 2.40 4.83 3.60
C LYS A 14 1.70 4.32 2.35
N TYR A 15 0.65 3.54 2.51
CA TYR A 15 -0.14 3.01 1.39
C TYR A 15 -0.68 4.13 0.51
N MET A 16 -1.32 5.12 1.13
CA MET A 16 -1.87 6.27 0.39
C MET A 16 -0.78 7.06 -0.33
N GLY A 17 0.36 7.26 0.32
CA GLY A 17 1.49 7.95 -0.28
C GLY A 17 2.04 7.24 -1.51
N PHE A 18 2.20 5.93 -1.44
CA PHE A 18 2.67 5.14 -2.56
C PHE A 18 1.65 5.10 -3.70
N VAL A 19 0.37 4.89 -3.36
CA VAL A 19 -0.70 4.78 -4.36
C VAL A 19 -0.86 6.07 -5.15
N ARG A 20 -0.64 7.22 -4.54
CA ARG A 20 -0.74 8.52 -5.21
C ARG A 20 0.19 8.65 -6.42
N GLY A 21 1.37 8.04 -6.34
CA GLY A 21 2.34 8.10 -7.41
C GLY A 21 2.19 7.02 -8.47
N LEU A 22 1.24 6.11 -8.30
CA LEU A 22 1.06 4.99 -9.22
C LEU A 22 0.08 5.31 -10.34
N LYS A 23 0.27 4.64 -11.48
CA LYS A 23 -0.66 4.70 -12.60
C LYS A 23 -1.95 3.94 -12.25
N PRO A 24 -3.09 4.25 -12.92
CA PRO A 24 -4.38 3.59 -12.62
C PRO A 24 -4.32 2.06 -12.66
N ALA A 25 -3.62 1.49 -13.63
CA ALA A 25 -3.47 0.04 -13.74
C ALA A 25 -2.70 -0.52 -12.53
N GLN A 26 -1.67 0.19 -12.09
CA GLN A 26 -0.88 -0.20 -10.93
C GLN A 26 -1.68 -0.09 -9.63
N LYS A 27 -2.50 0.95 -9.52
CA LYS A 27 -3.39 1.13 -8.37
C LYS A 27 -4.36 -0.05 -8.23
N SER A 28 -4.94 -0.49 -9.33
CA SER A 28 -5.84 -1.64 -9.33
C SER A 28 -5.13 -2.90 -8.83
N ARG A 29 -3.91 -3.12 -9.28
CA ARG A 29 -3.10 -4.27 -8.85
C ARG A 29 -2.81 -4.24 -7.36
N VAL A 30 -2.36 -3.10 -6.87
CA VAL A 30 -2.05 -2.92 -5.45
C VAL A 30 -3.30 -3.12 -4.60
N ARG A 31 -4.44 -2.60 -5.05
CA ARG A 31 -5.70 -2.76 -4.36
C ARG A 31 -6.11 -4.23 -4.27
N ALA A 32 -5.95 -4.98 -5.35
CA ALA A 32 -6.24 -6.40 -5.37
C ALA A 32 -5.36 -7.17 -4.38
N VAL A 33 -4.08 -6.85 -4.34
CA VAL A 33 -3.15 -7.46 -3.39
C VAL A 33 -3.54 -7.12 -1.95
N ARG A 34 -3.94 -5.88 -1.71
CA ARG A 34 -4.40 -5.46 -0.39
C ARG A 34 -5.58 -6.30 0.10
N GLU A 35 -6.53 -6.58 -0.78
CA GLU A 35 -7.70 -7.38 -0.44
C GLU A 35 -7.36 -8.85 -0.21
N LYS A 36 -6.40 -9.38 -0.97
CA LYS A 36 -6.03 -10.80 -0.90
C LYS A 36 -4.96 -11.10 0.14
N GLN A 37 -3.95 -10.25 0.24
CA GLN A 37 -2.77 -10.53 1.06
C GLN A 37 -2.57 -9.54 2.19
N GLY A 38 -3.33 -8.45 2.21
CA GLY A 38 -3.28 -7.48 3.28
C GLY A 38 -2.47 -6.23 2.93
N MET A 39 -2.49 -5.26 3.86
CA MET A 39 -1.90 -3.94 3.67
C MET A 39 -0.38 -3.99 3.48
N ALA A 40 0.31 -4.81 4.26
CA ALA A 40 1.77 -4.90 4.20
C ALA A 40 2.24 -5.37 2.82
N ALA A 41 1.59 -6.39 2.26
CA ALA A 41 1.90 -6.89 0.93
C ALA A 41 1.61 -5.85 -0.14
N ALA A 42 0.50 -5.12 0.00
CA ALA A 42 0.14 -4.06 -0.94
C ALA A 42 1.18 -2.93 -0.93
N ILE A 43 1.66 -2.55 0.25
CA ILE A 43 2.70 -1.52 0.38
C ILE A 43 4.00 -1.98 -0.27
N ALA A 44 4.38 -3.23 -0.05
CA ALA A 44 5.58 -3.79 -0.65
C ALA A 44 5.49 -3.76 -2.19
N LEU A 45 4.35 -4.15 -2.74
CA LEU A 45 4.13 -4.10 -4.18
C LEU A 45 4.15 -2.66 -4.71
N ALA A 46 3.46 -1.77 -4.03
CA ALA A 46 3.41 -0.36 -4.43
C ALA A 46 4.80 0.27 -4.43
N SER A 47 5.60 -0.02 -3.42
CA SER A 47 6.98 0.45 -3.34
C SER A 47 7.81 -0.07 -4.51
N SER A 48 7.67 -1.35 -4.83
CA SER A 48 8.38 -1.97 -5.95
C SER A 48 7.98 -1.33 -7.29
N LEU A 49 6.69 -1.12 -7.51
CA LEU A 49 6.19 -0.50 -8.73
C LEU A 49 6.67 0.95 -8.87
N ARG A 50 6.69 1.67 -7.77
CA ARG A 50 7.15 3.06 -7.75
C ARG A 50 8.63 3.16 -8.12
N GLN A 51 9.44 2.22 -7.67
CA GLN A 51 10.88 2.21 -7.98
C GLN A 51 11.14 1.92 -9.46
N LYS A 52 10.27 1.14 -10.09
CA LYS A 52 10.42 0.78 -11.51
C LYS A 52 9.92 1.84 -12.46
N SER A 53 9.05 2.70 -11.99
CA SER A 53 8.55 3.80 -12.82
C SER A 53 9.35 5.06 -12.55
#